data_9afdb97b5cd8244defcc63d15dc81bf6
#
_entry.id   9afdb97b5cd8244defcc63d15dc81bf6
#
_cell.length_a   1.000
_cell.length_b   1.000
_cell.length_c   1.000
_cell.angle_alpha   90.00
_cell.angle_beta   90.00
_cell.angle_gamma   90.00
#
_symmetry.space_group_name_H-M   'P 1'
#
loop_
_entity.id
_entity.type
_entity.pdbx_description
1 polymer ?
#
loop_
_entity_poly.entity_id
_entity_poly.type
_entity_poly.pdbx_seq_one_letter_code
_entity_poly.pdbx_strand_id
1 'polypeptide(L)'
;MRLLLSSLFLGLAAASLSPARAAADDCGDAAALVQLAYPNAQKSADERSFTLEPHTSISLTLREGDNSFGLVCKVWPAHDDLLLVAVPLIDSAKSGDGQHVGDIEILVLDMNSLRVRQRLLQPGLMNDDAIYIRKIEFDTGRYRLAPDVSAFGLRIEMASDSRPNPFRETDLRLYALTRDGLRLVLDGLVVDSYGGEGDANCAGSFHSSKAGLSMRSASHHGYRDISVVERRDTDEPALDTKGECQSHPGKPVKRTYRLRYDGSRYPVPAALKASEP
;
A
#
# COMPACT_ATOMS: atom_id res chain seq x y z
N MET A 1 -0.18 71.34 -28.18
CA MET A 1 0.38 70.05 -28.57
C MET A 1 0.72 69.30 -27.28
N ARG A 2 -0.23 68.45 -26.74
CA ARG A 2 -0.08 67.71 -25.48
C ARG A 2 0.18 66.26 -25.82
N LEU A 3 1.39 65.77 -25.44
CA LEU A 3 1.74 64.34 -25.53
C LEU A 3 1.18 63.63 -24.33
N LEU A 4 0.34 62.62 -24.57
CA LEU A 4 -0.10 61.66 -23.58
C LEU A 4 0.88 60.46 -23.56
N LEU A 5 1.60 60.25 -22.45
CA LEU A 5 2.37 59.06 -22.19
C LEU A 5 1.41 58.01 -21.56
N SER A 6 1.18 56.93 -22.27
CA SER A 6 0.49 55.74 -21.75
C SER A 6 1.52 54.82 -21.11
N SER A 7 1.46 54.67 -19.80
CA SER A 7 2.27 53.72 -19.04
C SER A 7 1.60 52.33 -19.07
N LEU A 8 2.25 51.38 -19.70
CA LEU A 8 1.84 49.96 -19.73
C LEU A 8 2.40 49.27 -18.48
N PHE A 9 1.54 48.94 -17.51
CA PHE A 9 1.92 48.11 -16.37
C PHE A 9 1.83 46.65 -16.77
N LEU A 10 3.00 45.99 -16.90
CA LEU A 10 3.13 44.56 -17.09
C LEU A 10 3.09 43.90 -15.71
N GLY A 11 1.95 43.32 -15.34
CA GLY A 11 1.80 42.56 -14.09
C GLY A 11 2.48 41.19 -14.23
N LEU A 12 3.59 41.00 -13.51
CA LEU A 12 4.23 39.68 -13.34
C LEU A 12 3.39 38.86 -12.34
N ALA A 13 2.64 37.89 -12.81
CA ALA A 13 2.02 36.88 -11.98
C ALA A 13 3.09 35.91 -11.50
N ALA A 14 3.54 36.05 -10.25
CA ALA A 14 4.41 35.04 -9.59
C ALA A 14 3.57 33.82 -9.28
N ALA A 15 3.72 32.76 -10.08
CA ALA A 15 3.20 31.44 -9.74
C ALA A 15 4.02 30.91 -8.55
N SER A 16 3.43 30.91 -7.35
CA SER A 16 3.99 30.25 -6.19
C SER A 16 3.96 28.74 -6.40
N LEU A 17 5.06 28.17 -6.81
CA LEU A 17 5.34 26.73 -6.73
C LEU A 17 5.40 26.38 -5.24
N SER A 18 4.30 25.84 -4.70
CA SER A 18 4.35 25.18 -3.40
C SER A 18 5.31 23.99 -3.52
N PRO A 19 6.38 23.92 -2.69
CA PRO A 19 7.22 22.71 -2.70
C PRO A 19 6.34 21.54 -2.32
N ALA A 20 6.40 20.47 -3.13
CA ALA A 20 5.83 19.18 -2.76
C ALA A 20 6.46 18.80 -1.41
N ARG A 21 5.65 18.88 -0.35
CA ARG A 21 6.06 18.46 0.99
C ARG A 21 6.33 16.97 0.86
N ALA A 22 7.62 16.57 0.94
CA ALA A 22 7.99 15.18 1.14
C ALA A 22 7.08 14.66 2.26
N ALA A 23 6.43 13.50 2.04
CA ALA A 23 5.54 12.93 3.04
C ALA A 23 6.36 12.71 4.30
N ALA A 24 6.27 13.66 5.24
CA ALA A 24 6.79 13.47 6.57
C ALA A 24 6.08 12.24 7.12
N ASP A 25 6.83 11.37 7.81
CA ASP A 25 6.27 10.23 8.48
C ASP A 25 5.20 10.74 9.46
N ASP A 26 3.94 10.42 9.17
CA ASP A 26 2.80 10.89 9.98
C ASP A 26 2.81 10.25 11.40
N CYS A 27 3.75 9.33 11.70
CA CYS A 27 3.86 8.67 13.01
C CYS A 27 4.27 9.60 14.16
N GLY A 28 5.00 10.69 13.88
CA GLY A 28 5.51 11.57 14.94
C GLY A 28 6.42 10.83 15.91
N ASP A 29 6.08 10.82 17.21
CA ASP A 29 6.78 10.01 18.21
C ASP A 29 6.25 8.56 18.19
N ALA A 30 6.87 7.72 17.39
CA ALA A 30 6.48 6.31 17.23
C ALA A 30 6.57 5.52 18.55
N ALA A 31 7.53 5.84 19.43
CA ALA A 31 7.67 5.17 20.71
C ALA A 31 6.52 5.50 21.66
N ALA A 32 6.13 6.78 21.73
CA ALA A 32 4.97 7.20 22.50
C ALA A 32 3.68 6.57 21.96
N LEU A 33 3.54 6.50 20.63
CA LEU A 33 2.39 5.88 19.96
C LEU A 33 2.28 4.39 20.33
N VAL A 34 3.39 3.64 20.24
CA VAL A 34 3.40 2.21 20.60
C VAL A 34 3.07 2.04 22.09
N GLN A 35 3.66 2.84 22.98
CA GLN A 35 3.40 2.73 24.42
C GLN A 35 1.92 3.04 24.76
N LEU A 36 1.28 3.97 24.07
CA LEU A 36 -0.15 4.26 24.25
C LEU A 36 -1.05 3.16 23.70
N ALA A 37 -0.70 2.59 22.55
CA ALA A 37 -1.49 1.55 21.89
C ALA A 37 -1.33 0.18 22.59
N TYR A 38 -0.14 -0.06 23.21
CA TYR A 38 0.26 -1.30 23.86
C TYR A 38 0.89 -1.01 25.25
N PRO A 39 0.08 -0.71 26.27
CA PRO A 39 0.59 -0.25 27.59
C PRO A 39 1.52 -1.26 28.29
N ASN A 40 1.38 -2.55 27.97
CA ASN A 40 2.19 -3.62 28.57
C ASN A 40 3.46 -3.95 27.76
N ALA A 41 3.68 -3.27 26.62
CA ALA A 41 4.85 -3.48 25.80
C ALA A 41 6.13 -3.00 26.53
N GLN A 42 7.18 -3.79 26.45
CA GLN A 42 8.48 -3.48 27.05
C GLN A 42 9.44 -2.97 25.99
N LYS A 43 9.95 -1.75 26.19
CA LYS A 43 10.94 -1.15 25.31
C LYS A 43 12.27 -1.88 25.42
N SER A 44 12.92 -2.19 24.28
CA SER A 44 14.23 -2.81 24.22
C SER A 44 15.33 -1.87 24.79
N ALA A 45 16.45 -2.45 25.23
CA ALA A 45 17.56 -1.68 25.80
C ALA A 45 18.23 -0.72 24.81
N ASP A 46 18.19 -1.03 23.51
CA ASP A 46 18.70 -0.18 22.43
C ASP A 46 17.67 0.85 21.94
N GLU A 47 16.47 0.87 22.55
CA GLU A 47 15.34 1.75 22.24
C GLU A 47 14.78 1.64 20.80
N ARG A 48 15.14 0.60 20.05
CA ARG A 48 14.76 0.41 18.65
C ARG A 48 13.52 -0.44 18.46
N SER A 49 13.04 -1.10 19.50
CA SER A 49 11.87 -1.99 19.42
C SER A 49 11.11 -2.05 20.75
N PHE A 50 9.91 -2.62 20.66
CA PHE A 50 9.12 -3.05 21.82
C PHE A 50 8.87 -4.56 21.73
N THR A 51 8.78 -5.22 22.87
CA THR A 51 8.33 -6.61 23.01
C THR A 51 6.95 -6.61 23.64
N LEU A 52 5.96 -7.24 22.98
CA LEU A 52 4.59 -7.37 23.49
C LEU A 52 4.41 -8.64 24.32
N GLU A 53 4.89 -9.75 23.79
CA GLU A 53 4.86 -11.09 24.37
C GLU A 53 6.25 -11.70 24.21
N PRO A 54 6.56 -12.86 24.81
CA PRO A 54 7.93 -13.39 24.83
C PRO A 54 8.63 -13.44 23.48
N HIS A 55 7.86 -13.48 22.38
CA HIS A 55 8.42 -13.61 21.03
C HIS A 55 7.86 -12.60 20.00
N THR A 56 6.92 -11.72 20.40
CA THR A 56 6.34 -10.73 19.49
C THR A 56 7.00 -9.38 19.66
N SER A 57 7.60 -8.85 18.59
CA SER A 57 8.30 -7.57 18.59
C SER A 57 7.68 -6.56 17.62
N ILE A 58 7.78 -5.27 17.98
CA ILE A 58 7.43 -4.13 17.14
C ILE A 58 8.72 -3.34 16.90
N SER A 59 9.12 -3.16 15.66
CA SER A 59 10.26 -2.32 15.28
C SER A 59 9.88 -0.84 15.29
N LEU A 60 10.69 -0.01 15.95
CA LEU A 60 10.60 1.45 15.93
C LEU A 60 11.47 2.09 14.84
N THR A 61 12.21 1.29 14.09
CA THR A 61 13.04 1.81 13.00
C THR A 61 12.09 2.42 11.98
N LEU A 62 11.91 3.74 12.08
CA LEU A 62 11.20 4.51 11.09
C LEU A 62 11.94 4.35 9.77
N ARG A 63 11.19 4.27 8.73
CA ARG A 63 11.57 4.02 7.37
C ARG A 63 12.72 4.89 6.87
N GLU A 64 13.97 4.47 7.07
CA GLU A 64 15.07 4.86 6.22
C GLU A 64 15.27 3.73 5.19
N GLY A 65 14.87 3.99 3.94
CA GLY A 65 14.94 3.00 2.86
C GLY A 65 13.79 1.97 2.87
N ASP A 66 14.09 0.75 2.43
CA ASP A 66 13.12 -0.34 2.22
C ASP A 66 12.82 -1.15 3.51
N ASN A 67 12.81 -0.53 4.71
CA ASN A 67 12.44 -1.25 5.93
C ASN A 67 10.91 -1.42 6.02
N SER A 68 10.43 -2.55 5.56
CA SER A 68 9.01 -2.95 5.60
C SER A 68 8.51 -3.35 6.99
N PHE A 69 9.40 -3.45 7.99
CA PHE A 69 9.08 -3.91 9.35
C PHE A 69 8.82 -2.80 10.35
N GLY A 70 8.99 -1.53 9.95
CA GLY A 70 8.65 -0.38 10.78
C GLY A 70 7.16 -0.04 10.74
N LEU A 71 6.72 0.80 11.69
CA LEU A 71 5.36 1.34 11.68
C LEU A 71 5.10 2.14 10.40
N VAL A 72 3.88 2.03 9.90
CA VAL A 72 3.39 2.87 8.79
C VAL A 72 2.24 3.70 9.30
N CYS A 73 2.35 5.01 9.22
CA CYS A 73 1.32 5.95 9.67
C CYS A 73 0.82 6.82 8.52
N LYS A 74 -0.46 7.17 8.57
CA LYS A 74 -1.08 8.07 7.59
C LYS A 74 -2.24 8.82 8.20
N VAL A 75 -2.19 10.15 8.19
CA VAL A 75 -3.40 10.95 8.45
C VAL A 75 -4.40 10.64 7.35
N TRP A 76 -5.64 10.31 7.72
CA TRP A 76 -6.66 9.96 6.75
C TRP A 76 -7.35 11.21 6.17
N PRO A 77 -7.08 11.62 4.90
CA PRO A 77 -7.56 12.88 4.36
C PRO A 77 -9.09 13.04 4.31
N ALA A 78 -9.84 11.93 4.34
CA ALA A 78 -11.30 11.94 4.39
C ALA A 78 -11.86 12.10 5.82
N HIS A 79 -11.02 11.94 6.83
CA HIS A 79 -11.26 12.01 8.26
C HIS A 79 -9.99 12.52 8.92
N ASP A 80 -9.70 13.81 8.80
CA ASP A 80 -8.45 14.46 9.24
C ASP A 80 -8.23 14.45 10.76
N ASP A 81 -9.28 14.08 11.52
CA ASP A 81 -9.23 13.77 12.95
C ASP A 81 -8.71 12.36 13.26
N LEU A 82 -8.45 11.52 12.23
CA LEU A 82 -8.01 10.13 12.39
C LEU A 82 -6.62 9.89 11.81
N LEU A 83 -5.81 9.18 12.60
CA LEU A 83 -4.52 8.63 12.20
C LEU A 83 -4.68 7.11 11.97
N LEU A 84 -4.31 6.65 10.79
CA LEU A 84 -4.20 5.24 10.45
C LEU A 84 -2.79 4.76 10.78
N VAL A 85 -2.67 3.61 11.45
CA VAL A 85 -1.38 3.00 11.79
C VAL A 85 -1.41 1.52 11.45
N ALA A 86 -0.45 1.06 10.66
CA ALA A 86 -0.17 -0.36 10.48
C ALA A 86 1.05 -0.70 11.34
N VAL A 87 0.88 -1.67 12.23
CA VAL A 87 1.89 -2.12 13.18
C VAL A 87 2.31 -3.54 12.80
N PRO A 88 3.50 -3.74 12.20
CA PRO A 88 4.07 -5.06 12.03
C PRO A 88 4.37 -5.71 13.39
N LEU A 89 3.89 -6.92 13.57
CA LEU A 89 4.08 -7.75 14.77
C LEU A 89 4.89 -8.99 14.36
N ILE A 90 6.18 -9.00 14.64
CA ILE A 90 7.09 -10.06 14.19
C ILE A 90 7.29 -11.10 15.29
N ASP A 91 7.04 -12.35 14.96
CA ASP A 91 7.34 -13.51 15.84
C ASP A 91 8.82 -13.89 15.69
N SER A 92 9.65 -13.44 16.62
CA SER A 92 11.10 -13.68 16.60
C SER A 92 11.48 -15.13 16.83
N ALA A 93 10.59 -15.96 17.38
CA ALA A 93 10.85 -17.39 17.58
C ALA A 93 10.65 -18.19 16.27
N LYS A 94 9.85 -17.68 15.36
CA LYS A 94 9.56 -18.32 14.06
C LYS A 94 10.28 -17.66 12.89
N SER A 95 10.85 -16.47 13.09
CA SER A 95 11.59 -15.73 12.08
C SER A 95 13.08 -16.03 12.15
N GLY A 96 13.76 -16.04 11.00
CA GLY A 96 15.21 -16.26 10.90
C GLY A 96 15.61 -16.70 9.50
N ASP A 97 16.93 -16.68 9.20
CA ASP A 97 17.50 -17.13 7.92
C ASP A 97 16.86 -16.50 6.67
N GLY A 98 16.47 -15.21 6.77
CA GLY A 98 15.82 -14.48 5.66
C GLY A 98 14.31 -14.73 5.53
N GLN A 99 13.73 -15.44 6.48
CA GLN A 99 12.28 -15.65 6.58
C GLN A 99 11.73 -14.85 7.76
N HIS A 100 10.57 -14.22 7.55
CA HIS A 100 9.82 -13.56 8.62
C HIS A 100 8.45 -14.21 8.78
N VAL A 101 8.01 -14.29 10.03
CA VAL A 101 6.67 -14.76 10.41
C VAL A 101 6.06 -13.73 11.32
N GLY A 102 4.84 -13.30 11.00
CA GLY A 102 4.18 -12.29 11.82
C GLY A 102 2.87 -11.80 11.25
N ASP A 103 2.31 -10.84 11.92
CA ASP A 103 1.01 -10.26 11.68
C ASP A 103 1.11 -8.75 11.41
N ILE A 104 0.06 -8.14 10.90
CA ILE A 104 -0.12 -6.69 10.92
C ILE A 104 -1.34 -6.37 11.79
N GLU A 105 -1.20 -5.50 12.78
CA GLU A 105 -2.36 -4.91 13.43
C GLU A 105 -2.63 -3.52 12.84
N ILE A 106 -3.86 -3.32 12.36
CA ILE A 106 -4.34 -2.03 11.87
C ILE A 106 -4.99 -1.29 13.02
N LEU A 107 -4.53 -0.08 13.29
CA LEU A 107 -5.09 0.81 14.29
C LEU A 107 -5.69 2.04 13.61
N VAL A 108 -6.82 2.51 14.14
CA VAL A 108 -7.39 3.82 13.85
C VAL A 108 -7.36 4.62 15.16
N LEU A 109 -6.59 5.68 15.19
CA LEU A 109 -6.39 6.52 16.37
C LEU A 109 -7.05 7.89 16.19
N ASP A 110 -7.43 8.48 17.30
CA ASP A 110 -7.74 9.91 17.37
C ASP A 110 -6.45 10.71 17.20
N MET A 111 -6.42 11.64 16.24
CA MET A 111 -5.21 12.39 15.88
C MET A 111 -4.69 13.27 17.01
N ASN A 112 -5.59 13.80 17.87
CA ASN A 112 -5.22 14.74 18.92
C ASN A 112 -4.75 14.04 20.21
N SER A 113 -5.41 12.94 20.57
CA SER A 113 -5.17 12.23 21.84
C SER A 113 -4.34 10.95 21.66
N LEU A 114 -4.11 10.50 20.43
CA LEU A 114 -3.50 9.23 20.04
C LEU A 114 -4.19 8.00 20.70
N ARG A 115 -5.43 8.16 21.17
CA ARG A 115 -6.19 7.04 21.72
C ARG A 115 -6.67 6.14 20.58
N VAL A 116 -6.46 4.83 20.75
CA VAL A 116 -6.96 3.82 19.81
C VAL A 116 -8.49 3.82 19.85
N ARG A 117 -9.12 4.16 18.73
CA ARG A 117 -10.58 4.09 18.54
C ARG A 117 -11.00 2.71 18.03
N GLN A 118 -10.21 2.15 17.11
CA GLN A 118 -10.48 0.83 16.50
C GLN A 118 -9.17 0.10 16.25
N ARG A 119 -9.22 -1.24 16.32
CA ARG A 119 -8.11 -2.11 15.95
C ARG A 119 -8.58 -3.37 15.24
N LEU A 120 -7.75 -3.90 14.37
CA LEU A 120 -8.01 -5.14 13.64
C LEU A 120 -6.70 -5.87 13.37
N LEU A 121 -6.54 -7.06 13.95
CA LEU A 121 -5.41 -7.93 13.66
C LEU A 121 -5.60 -8.62 12.30
N GLN A 122 -4.55 -8.65 11.51
CA GLN A 122 -4.46 -9.34 10.23
C GLN A 122 -3.38 -10.42 10.33
N PRO A 123 -3.76 -11.67 10.64
CA PRO A 123 -2.81 -12.75 10.82
C PRO A 123 -2.03 -13.07 9.55
N GLY A 124 -0.73 -13.36 9.69
CA GLY A 124 0.13 -13.85 8.64
C GLY A 124 0.52 -12.82 7.57
N LEU A 125 0.12 -11.55 7.69
CA LEU A 125 0.46 -10.54 6.68
C LEU A 125 1.92 -10.09 6.71
N MET A 126 2.71 -10.54 7.69
CA MET A 126 4.16 -10.33 7.76
C MET A 126 4.95 -11.61 7.48
N ASN A 127 4.29 -12.64 6.92
CA ASN A 127 5.00 -13.83 6.48
C ASN A 127 5.67 -13.56 5.14
N ASP A 128 6.98 -13.78 5.09
CA ASP A 128 7.76 -13.69 3.87
C ASP A 128 8.96 -14.65 3.89
N ASP A 129 9.58 -14.87 2.72
CA ASP A 129 10.78 -15.67 2.54
C ASP A 129 11.60 -15.13 1.34
N ALA A 130 11.94 -15.98 0.37
CA ALA A 130 12.61 -15.58 -0.87
C ALA A 130 11.79 -14.56 -1.71
N ILE A 131 10.47 -14.51 -1.49
CA ILE A 131 9.59 -13.43 -1.93
C ILE A 131 9.26 -12.59 -0.70
N TYR A 132 9.97 -11.49 -0.56
CA TYR A 132 9.95 -10.68 0.66
C TYR A 132 9.01 -9.46 0.55
N ILE A 133 8.53 -9.01 1.69
CA ILE A 133 7.75 -7.77 1.80
C ILE A 133 8.70 -6.58 1.60
N ARG A 134 8.52 -5.91 0.47
CA ARG A 134 9.33 -4.74 0.11
C ARG A 134 8.76 -3.45 0.66
N LYS A 135 7.41 -3.32 0.67
CA LYS A 135 6.75 -2.06 1.04
C LYS A 135 5.36 -2.30 1.59
N ILE A 136 5.03 -1.55 2.63
CA ILE A 136 3.67 -1.42 3.16
C ILE A 136 3.28 0.05 3.11
N GLU A 137 2.09 0.40 2.59
CA GLU A 137 1.61 1.77 2.57
C GLU A 137 0.08 1.86 2.65
N PHE A 138 -0.43 2.93 3.25
CA PHE A 138 -1.86 3.20 3.22
C PHE A 138 -2.29 3.83 1.91
N ASP A 139 -3.37 3.31 1.34
CA ASP A 139 -4.10 3.89 0.22
C ASP A 139 -5.33 4.61 0.77
N THR A 140 -5.27 5.93 0.78
CA THR A 140 -6.36 6.80 1.25
C THR A 140 -7.22 7.34 0.12
N GLY A 141 -7.39 6.55 -0.94
CA GLY A 141 -8.33 6.84 -2.03
C GLY A 141 -9.75 7.06 -1.54
N ARG A 142 -10.60 7.70 -2.35
CA ARG A 142 -11.98 8.02 -1.98
C ARG A 142 -12.90 6.81 -2.04
N TYR A 143 -12.67 5.83 -1.19
CA TYR A 143 -13.48 4.61 -1.09
C TYR A 143 -14.74 4.84 -0.22
N ARG A 144 -15.75 5.53 -0.77
CA ARG A 144 -17.03 5.72 -0.08
C ARG A 144 -17.96 4.56 -0.43
N LEU A 145 -18.06 3.57 0.47
CA LEU A 145 -18.84 2.35 0.27
C LEU A 145 -20.34 2.60 0.43
N ALA A 146 -20.73 3.44 1.39
CA ALA A 146 -22.09 3.91 1.62
C ALA A 146 -22.08 5.38 2.02
N PRO A 147 -23.22 6.08 2.15
CA PRO A 147 -23.27 7.49 2.56
C PRO A 147 -22.51 7.79 3.86
N ASP A 148 -22.55 6.85 4.81
CA ASP A 148 -21.95 6.93 6.14
C ASP A 148 -20.81 5.94 6.38
N VAL A 149 -20.34 5.23 5.34
CA VAL A 149 -19.27 4.25 5.43
C VAL A 149 -18.14 4.60 4.45
N SER A 150 -17.02 5.01 4.99
CA SER A 150 -15.76 5.19 4.26
C SER A 150 -14.83 4.01 4.49
N ALA A 151 -13.96 3.74 3.53
CA ALA A 151 -12.90 2.76 3.66
C ALA A 151 -11.55 3.38 3.30
N PHE A 152 -10.49 2.79 3.82
CA PHE A 152 -9.10 3.03 3.39
C PHE A 152 -8.48 1.72 2.95
N GLY A 153 -7.39 1.79 2.20
CA GLY A 153 -6.64 0.65 1.75
C GLY A 153 -5.32 0.47 2.49
N LEU A 154 -4.84 -0.77 2.54
CA LEU A 154 -3.45 -1.12 2.80
C LEU A 154 -2.91 -1.79 1.55
N ARG A 155 -1.77 -1.31 1.05
CA ARG A 155 -1.01 -1.93 -0.05
C ARG A 155 0.19 -2.63 0.53
N ILE A 156 0.41 -3.86 0.11
CA ILE A 156 1.61 -4.64 0.45
C ILE A 156 2.29 -5.00 -0.86
N GLU A 157 3.54 -4.58 -1.02
CA GLU A 157 4.38 -4.92 -2.17
C GLU A 157 5.32 -6.05 -1.77
N MET A 158 5.23 -7.16 -2.51
CA MET A 158 6.12 -8.30 -2.43
C MET A 158 7.08 -8.29 -3.62
N ALA A 159 8.33 -8.72 -3.42
CA ALA A 159 9.33 -8.78 -4.48
C ALA A 159 10.32 -9.91 -4.28
N SER A 160 11.00 -10.32 -5.35
CA SER A 160 12.19 -11.18 -5.29
C SER A 160 13.36 -10.51 -5.99
N ASP A 161 14.58 -10.87 -5.59
CA ASP A 161 15.83 -10.38 -6.20
C ASP A 161 16.33 -11.27 -7.35
N SER A 162 15.54 -12.25 -7.79
CA SER A 162 15.88 -13.15 -8.88
C SER A 162 15.95 -12.40 -10.21
N ARG A 163 17.14 -12.38 -10.84
CA ARG A 163 17.29 -11.78 -12.18
C ARG A 163 16.63 -12.61 -13.28
N PRO A 164 16.80 -13.97 -13.32
CA PRO A 164 16.14 -14.77 -14.34
C PRO A 164 14.64 -14.90 -14.16
N ASN A 165 14.14 -14.80 -12.92
CA ASN A 165 12.72 -14.90 -12.58
C ASN A 165 12.30 -13.70 -11.71
N PRO A 166 12.28 -12.47 -12.27
CA PRO A 166 11.89 -11.32 -11.49
C PRO A 166 10.44 -11.41 -11.08
N PHE A 167 10.16 -11.03 -9.83
CA PHE A 167 8.81 -10.98 -9.30
C PHE A 167 8.60 -9.70 -8.50
N ARG A 168 7.51 -9.03 -8.75
CA ARG A 168 6.98 -7.95 -7.93
C ARG A 168 5.46 -7.92 -8.04
N GLU A 169 4.79 -7.88 -6.92
CA GLU A 169 3.34 -7.79 -6.85
C GLU A 169 2.93 -6.86 -5.72
N THR A 170 1.98 -5.98 -5.99
CA THR A 170 1.34 -5.13 -4.97
C THR A 170 -0.12 -5.53 -4.87
N ASP A 171 -0.51 -6.01 -3.73
CA ASP A 171 -1.90 -6.26 -3.40
C ASP A 171 -2.53 -5.10 -2.60
N LEU A 172 -3.83 -4.99 -2.71
CA LEU A 172 -4.66 -4.01 -2.00
C LEU A 172 -5.69 -4.73 -1.13
N ARG A 173 -5.74 -4.35 0.13
CA ARG A 173 -6.82 -4.68 1.07
C ARG A 173 -7.61 -3.43 1.41
N LEU A 174 -8.96 -3.52 1.48
CA LEU A 174 -9.81 -2.40 1.90
C LEU A 174 -10.44 -2.69 3.25
N TYR A 175 -10.36 -1.71 4.13
CA TYR A 175 -10.90 -1.73 5.49
C TYR A 175 -12.00 -0.69 5.61
N ALA A 176 -13.24 -1.13 5.86
CA ALA A 176 -14.38 -0.26 6.10
C ALA A 176 -14.40 0.16 7.57
N LEU A 177 -14.46 1.47 7.83
CA LEU A 177 -14.71 2.00 9.15
C LEU A 177 -16.23 2.11 9.36
N THR A 178 -16.76 1.31 10.27
CA THR A 178 -18.17 1.24 10.61
C THR A 178 -18.39 1.64 12.07
N ARG A 179 -19.64 1.82 12.48
CA ARG A 179 -19.99 2.04 13.90
C ARG A 179 -19.63 0.85 14.79
N ASP A 180 -19.69 -0.37 14.23
CA ASP A 180 -19.43 -1.61 14.95
C ASP A 180 -17.95 -2.00 14.95
N GLY A 181 -17.10 -1.23 14.25
CA GLY A 181 -15.67 -1.49 14.21
C GLY A 181 -15.07 -1.44 12.81
N LEU A 182 -13.79 -1.74 12.75
CA LEU A 182 -13.02 -1.87 11.52
C LEU A 182 -13.21 -3.26 10.91
N ARG A 183 -13.52 -3.32 9.61
CA ARG A 183 -13.80 -4.59 8.91
C ARG A 183 -13.04 -4.68 7.60
N LEU A 184 -12.33 -5.79 7.38
CA LEU A 184 -11.75 -6.14 6.09
C LEU A 184 -12.89 -6.47 5.10
N VAL A 185 -13.00 -5.71 4.02
CA VAL A 185 -14.09 -5.87 3.03
C VAL A 185 -13.59 -6.23 1.63
N LEU A 186 -12.30 -6.06 1.35
CA LEU A 186 -11.61 -6.53 0.15
C LEU A 186 -10.25 -7.07 0.57
N ASP A 187 -9.90 -8.29 0.13
CA ASP A 187 -8.69 -8.96 0.55
C ASP A 187 -7.87 -9.44 -0.64
N GLY A 188 -6.63 -8.92 -0.76
CA GLY A 188 -5.63 -9.39 -1.71
C GLY A 188 -5.98 -9.14 -3.19
N LEU A 189 -6.45 -7.93 -3.54
CA LEU A 189 -6.63 -7.54 -4.94
C LEU A 189 -5.28 -7.05 -5.52
N VAL A 190 -4.73 -7.75 -6.50
CA VAL A 190 -3.52 -7.31 -7.22
C VAL A 190 -3.81 -6.03 -8.00
N VAL A 191 -3.04 -4.97 -7.71
CA VAL A 191 -3.17 -3.64 -8.33
C VAL A 191 -1.95 -3.23 -9.15
N ASP A 192 -0.81 -3.85 -8.92
CA ASP A 192 0.42 -3.74 -9.74
C ASP A 192 1.14 -5.07 -9.71
N SER A 193 1.65 -5.55 -10.85
CA SER A 193 2.51 -6.71 -10.89
C SER A 193 3.52 -6.63 -12.03
N TYR A 194 4.66 -7.25 -11.82
CA TYR A 194 5.70 -7.47 -12.81
C TYR A 194 6.33 -8.83 -12.55
N GLY A 195 6.51 -9.61 -13.61
CA GLY A 195 7.16 -10.93 -13.52
C GLY A 195 7.51 -11.47 -14.89
N GLY A 196 8.21 -12.60 -14.89
CA GLY A 196 8.61 -13.25 -16.12
C GLY A 196 9.74 -14.24 -15.92
N GLU A 197 10.22 -14.77 -17.02
CA GLU A 197 11.36 -15.67 -17.07
C GLU A 197 12.34 -15.19 -18.14
N GLY A 198 13.64 -15.21 -17.85
CA GLY A 198 14.68 -14.79 -18.76
C GLY A 198 15.99 -15.52 -18.54
N ASP A 199 16.91 -15.37 -19.50
CA ASP A 199 18.25 -15.96 -19.45
C ASP A 199 19.27 -15.11 -18.66
N ALA A 200 18.80 -14.07 -17.95
CA ALA A 200 19.57 -13.06 -17.24
C ALA A 200 20.50 -12.18 -18.13
N ASN A 201 20.51 -12.38 -19.45
CA ASN A 201 21.23 -11.56 -20.42
C ASN A 201 20.26 -10.64 -21.18
N CYS A 202 19.40 -11.22 -22.02
CA CYS A 202 18.45 -10.48 -22.83
C CYS A 202 17.16 -11.25 -23.09
N ALA A 203 17.26 -12.51 -23.55
CA ALA A 203 16.09 -13.25 -23.97
C ALA A 203 15.18 -13.62 -22.79
N GLY A 204 13.88 -13.45 -22.99
CA GLY A 204 12.91 -13.74 -21.95
C GLY A 204 11.48 -13.49 -22.39
N SER A 205 10.56 -13.77 -21.46
CA SER A 205 9.14 -13.41 -21.58
C SER A 205 8.69 -12.74 -20.28
N PHE A 206 8.32 -11.49 -20.37
CA PHE A 206 7.97 -10.65 -19.23
C PHE A 206 6.55 -10.12 -19.36
N HIS A 207 5.92 -9.91 -18.23
CA HIS A 207 4.57 -9.33 -18.17
C HIS A 207 4.48 -8.33 -17.04
N SER A 208 3.61 -7.35 -17.22
CA SER A 208 3.23 -6.43 -16.15
C SER A 208 1.73 -6.18 -16.17
N SER A 209 1.15 -5.85 -15.03
CA SER A 209 -0.22 -5.40 -14.97
C SER A 209 -0.37 -4.22 -14.02
N LYS A 210 -1.33 -3.34 -14.33
CA LYS A 210 -1.76 -2.25 -13.44
C LYS A 210 -3.27 -2.20 -13.40
N ALA A 211 -3.84 -2.12 -12.19
CA ALA A 211 -5.27 -2.03 -11.98
C ALA A 211 -5.65 -0.76 -11.20
N GLY A 212 -6.65 -0.05 -11.73
CA GLY A 212 -7.24 1.12 -11.09
C GLY A 212 -8.66 0.82 -10.61
N LEU A 213 -9.02 1.31 -9.42
CA LEU A 213 -10.32 1.13 -8.82
C LEU A 213 -11.16 2.41 -8.92
N SER A 214 -12.47 2.26 -9.11
CA SER A 214 -13.44 3.36 -9.03
C SER A 214 -14.76 2.89 -8.44
N MET A 215 -15.35 3.75 -7.58
CA MET A 215 -16.66 3.48 -6.97
C MET A 215 -17.76 3.72 -7.99
N ARG A 216 -18.74 2.82 -8.05
CA ARG A 216 -19.92 2.94 -8.94
C ARG A 216 -21.11 3.50 -8.19
N SER A 217 -22.13 3.95 -8.93
CA SER A 217 -23.43 4.35 -8.34
C SER A 217 -24.29 3.15 -7.92
N ALA A 218 -24.16 2.02 -8.64
CA ALA A 218 -24.86 0.78 -8.26
C ALA A 218 -24.34 0.23 -6.94
N SER A 219 -25.19 -0.43 -6.16
CA SER A 219 -24.86 -1.01 -4.85
C SER A 219 -25.49 -2.40 -4.69
N HIS A 220 -24.82 -3.25 -3.89
CA HIS A 220 -25.29 -4.55 -3.47
C HIS A 220 -25.10 -4.68 -1.96
N HIS A 221 -26.08 -5.24 -1.27
CA HIS A 221 -26.08 -5.40 0.19
C HIS A 221 -25.68 -4.13 0.96
N GLY A 222 -26.12 -2.95 0.47
CA GLY A 222 -25.88 -1.65 1.10
C GLY A 222 -24.55 -0.97 0.75
N TYR A 223 -23.60 -1.66 0.09
CA TYR A 223 -22.34 -1.09 -0.35
C TYR A 223 -22.28 -0.92 -1.87
N ARG A 224 -21.62 0.16 -2.31
CA ARG A 224 -21.40 0.47 -3.74
C ARG A 224 -20.51 -0.58 -4.40
N ASP A 225 -20.82 -0.91 -5.64
CA ASP A 225 -19.95 -1.73 -6.47
C ASP A 225 -18.62 -1.03 -6.74
N ILE A 226 -17.57 -1.82 -6.90
CA ILE A 226 -16.25 -1.36 -7.31
C ILE A 226 -16.02 -1.79 -8.77
N SER A 227 -15.62 -0.85 -9.64
CA SER A 227 -15.10 -1.16 -10.97
C SER A 227 -13.59 -1.23 -10.89
N VAL A 228 -13.00 -2.31 -11.37
CA VAL A 228 -11.55 -2.49 -11.50
C VAL A 228 -11.22 -2.53 -12.99
N VAL A 229 -10.33 -1.65 -13.42
CA VAL A 229 -9.83 -1.60 -14.79
C VAL A 229 -8.36 -2.01 -14.77
N GLU A 230 -8.08 -3.18 -15.32
CA GLU A 230 -6.75 -3.74 -15.46
C GLU A 230 -6.20 -3.45 -16.86
N ARG A 231 -4.92 -3.08 -16.93
CA ARG A 231 -4.10 -3.08 -18.14
C ARG A 231 -2.97 -4.06 -17.96
N ARG A 232 -2.81 -4.97 -18.92
CA ARG A 232 -1.67 -5.91 -19.01
C ARG A 232 -0.82 -5.58 -20.22
N ASP A 233 0.48 -5.60 -20.01
CA ASP A 233 1.49 -5.46 -21.03
C ASP A 233 2.41 -6.69 -21.00
N THR A 234 2.96 -7.09 -22.15
CA THR A 234 3.95 -8.18 -22.29
C THR A 234 5.14 -7.68 -23.08
N ASP A 235 6.30 -8.26 -22.83
CA ASP A 235 7.53 -8.00 -23.58
C ASP A 235 8.33 -9.28 -23.74
N GLU A 236 8.86 -9.52 -24.95
CA GLU A 236 9.68 -10.68 -25.29
C GLU A 236 11.03 -10.19 -25.85
N PRO A 237 11.92 -9.62 -25.00
CA PRO A 237 13.20 -9.11 -25.47
C PRO A 237 14.07 -10.22 -26.06
N ALA A 238 14.81 -9.87 -27.12
CA ALA A 238 15.74 -10.76 -27.79
C ALA A 238 16.95 -9.98 -28.35
N LEU A 239 18.06 -10.68 -28.60
CA LEU A 239 19.21 -10.08 -29.25
C LEU A 239 18.92 -9.83 -30.73
N ASP A 240 19.29 -8.66 -31.22
CA ASP A 240 19.29 -8.36 -32.65
C ASP A 240 20.52 -8.93 -33.38
N THR A 241 20.63 -8.66 -34.67
CA THR A 241 21.76 -9.13 -35.49
C THR A 241 23.11 -8.53 -35.13
N LYS A 242 23.13 -7.48 -34.28
CA LYS A 242 24.33 -6.84 -33.75
C LYS A 242 24.69 -7.30 -32.34
N GLY A 243 23.87 -8.16 -31.74
CA GLY A 243 24.00 -8.61 -30.36
C GLY A 243 23.51 -7.59 -29.33
N GLU A 244 22.71 -6.60 -29.73
CA GLU A 244 22.09 -5.63 -28.83
C GLU A 244 20.70 -6.15 -28.36
N CYS A 245 20.38 -5.94 -27.07
CA CYS A 245 19.11 -6.35 -26.53
C CYS A 245 17.98 -5.42 -26.99
N GLN A 246 17.00 -5.97 -27.68
CA GLN A 246 15.83 -5.26 -28.19
C GLN A 246 14.56 -5.74 -27.50
N SER A 247 13.74 -4.79 -27.06
CA SER A 247 12.40 -5.03 -26.52
C SER A 247 11.41 -5.32 -27.63
N HIS A 248 10.56 -6.32 -27.45
CA HIS A 248 9.47 -6.68 -28.38
C HIS A 248 8.13 -6.64 -27.64
N PRO A 249 7.56 -5.44 -27.38
CA PRO A 249 6.34 -5.31 -26.60
C PRO A 249 5.14 -5.90 -27.37
N GLY A 250 4.35 -6.71 -26.67
CA GLY A 250 3.07 -7.19 -27.15
C GLY A 250 2.00 -6.10 -27.18
N LYS A 251 0.82 -6.43 -27.74
CA LYS A 251 -0.33 -5.50 -27.69
C LYS A 251 -0.90 -5.45 -26.29
N PRO A 252 -1.06 -4.23 -25.71
CA PRO A 252 -1.68 -4.09 -24.40
C PRO A 252 -3.11 -4.65 -24.36
N VAL A 253 -3.43 -5.39 -23.31
CA VAL A 253 -4.77 -5.93 -23.06
C VAL A 253 -5.41 -5.16 -21.92
N LYS A 254 -6.65 -4.67 -22.14
CA LYS A 254 -7.45 -4.01 -21.11
C LYS A 254 -8.64 -4.87 -20.73
N ARG A 255 -8.85 -5.07 -19.43
CA ARG A 255 -10.00 -5.80 -18.88
C ARG A 255 -10.70 -4.95 -17.84
N THR A 256 -12.02 -5.16 -17.70
CA THR A 256 -12.81 -4.47 -16.68
C THR A 256 -13.58 -5.51 -15.88
N TYR A 257 -13.46 -5.43 -14.57
CA TYR A 257 -14.15 -6.28 -13.60
C TYR A 257 -15.12 -5.44 -12.77
N ARG A 258 -16.17 -6.06 -12.30
CA ARG A 258 -17.10 -5.47 -11.35
C ARG A 258 -17.10 -6.32 -10.10
N LEU A 259 -16.68 -5.73 -8.98
CA LEU A 259 -16.78 -6.35 -7.66
C LEU A 259 -18.08 -5.90 -7.03
N ARG A 260 -18.92 -6.87 -6.64
CA ARG A 260 -20.17 -6.66 -5.93
C ARG A 260 -19.98 -7.11 -4.49
N TYR A 261 -20.43 -6.30 -3.54
CA TYR A 261 -20.39 -6.70 -2.14
C TYR A 261 -21.40 -7.85 -1.92
N ASP A 262 -20.97 -8.94 -1.26
CA ASP A 262 -21.79 -10.14 -1.05
C ASP A 262 -22.53 -10.14 0.29
N GLY A 263 -22.35 -9.05 1.09
CA GLY A 263 -22.87 -8.93 2.46
C GLY A 263 -21.77 -9.08 3.51
N SER A 264 -20.60 -9.64 3.15
CA SER A 264 -19.44 -9.77 4.02
C SER A 264 -18.16 -9.15 3.42
N ARG A 265 -17.95 -9.31 2.12
CA ARG A 265 -16.76 -8.81 1.40
C ARG A 265 -17.03 -8.59 -0.09
N TYR A 266 -16.05 -8.00 -0.78
CA TYR A 266 -15.98 -7.98 -2.25
C TYR A 266 -15.16 -9.18 -2.72
N PRO A 267 -15.77 -10.22 -3.35
CA PRO A 267 -15.02 -11.34 -3.90
C PRO A 267 -14.03 -10.86 -4.97
N VAL A 268 -12.75 -11.20 -4.80
CA VAL A 268 -11.70 -10.89 -5.77
C VAL A 268 -11.74 -11.93 -6.91
N PRO A 269 -11.82 -11.50 -8.19
CA PRO A 269 -11.71 -12.42 -9.31
C PRO A 269 -10.38 -13.19 -9.30
N ALA A 270 -10.39 -14.48 -9.62
CA ALA A 270 -9.19 -15.33 -9.61
C ALA A 270 -8.00 -14.73 -10.41
N ALA A 271 -8.30 -14.02 -11.53
CA ALA A 271 -7.29 -13.38 -12.35
C ALA A 271 -6.59 -12.16 -11.69
N LEU A 272 -7.13 -11.67 -10.57
CA LEU A 272 -6.62 -10.51 -9.83
C LEU A 272 -6.36 -10.86 -8.35
N LYS A 273 -6.42 -12.14 -7.98
CA LYS A 273 -6.12 -12.58 -6.61
C LYS A 273 -4.61 -12.58 -6.39
N ALA A 274 -4.17 -12.02 -5.27
CA ALA A 274 -2.78 -12.04 -4.85
C ALA A 274 -2.23 -13.48 -4.79
N SER A 275 -0.96 -13.62 -5.13
CA SER A 275 -0.22 -14.86 -4.93
C SER A 275 -0.19 -15.18 -3.43
N GLU A 276 -0.37 -16.44 -3.08
CA GLU A 276 -0.13 -16.88 -1.70
C GLU A 276 1.39 -17.02 -1.53
N PRO A 277 1.96 -16.46 -0.46
CA PRO A 277 3.38 -16.58 -0.16
C PRO A 277 3.80 -18.02 0.13
#